data_a854030acf0cf418e510bbf5f53a5a07
#
_entry.id   a854030acf0cf418e510bbf5f53a5a07
#
_cell.length_a   1.000
_cell.length_b   1.000
_cell.length_c   1.000
_cell.angle_alpha   90.00
_cell.angle_beta   90.00
_cell.angle_gamma   90.00
#
_symmetry.space_group_name_H-M   'P 1'
#
loop_
_entity.id
_entity.type
_entity.pdbx_description
1 polymer ?
#
loop_
_entity_poly.entity_id
_entity_poly.type
_entity_poly.pdbx_seq_one_letter_code
_entity_poly.pdbx_strand_id
1 'polypeptide(L)'
;MEEKKYLKWYNKVGYGTGDLAGNVVYAFLSSFVMLYLTNTVGLNPGVVGTLIMVSKLFDGVSDMFFGTLIDKTKSRLGKARPWMLYAYIGCAVTLVANFAIPESLGKTAQYAWFFLAYTLLNAVFFTANNIAYASLVTFCTKNSKERVEMGSFRFIFAFLTSLIIQSITVQFVRMAGGGAAAWRTVAIIYAVIGLIVNTISVFSIKELPEEELKAGREQTEEKYGCLLYTSPSPRDRSVS
;
A
#
# COMPACT_ATOMS: atom_id res chain seq x y z
N MET A 1 -21.25 24.84 13.18
CA MET A 1 -19.85 25.27 13.45
C MET A 1 -18.97 24.83 12.30
N GLU A 2 -18.22 25.73 11.68
CA GLU A 2 -17.23 25.32 10.69
C GLU A 2 -16.10 24.58 11.41
N GLU A 3 -15.84 23.33 11.00
CA GLU A 3 -14.72 22.56 11.53
C GLU A 3 -13.40 23.20 11.09
N LYS A 4 -12.42 23.26 12.01
CA LYS A 4 -11.08 23.80 11.72
C LYS A 4 -10.46 23.06 10.51
N LYS A 5 -9.95 23.82 9.54
CA LYS A 5 -9.23 23.27 8.40
C LYS A 5 -7.76 23.07 8.76
N TYR A 6 -7.25 21.86 8.54
CA TYR A 6 -5.85 21.48 8.81
C TYR A 6 -5.02 21.40 7.55
N LEU A 7 -5.63 21.05 6.41
CA LEU A 7 -4.95 20.72 5.18
C LEU A 7 -5.34 21.67 4.04
N LYS A 8 -4.34 22.11 3.28
CA LYS A 8 -4.55 22.82 2.03
C LYS A 8 -4.81 21.82 0.90
N TRP A 9 -5.41 22.27 -0.21
CA TRP A 9 -5.77 21.41 -1.33
C TRP A 9 -4.58 20.61 -1.88
N TYR A 10 -3.41 21.24 -2.00
CA TYR A 10 -2.20 20.56 -2.51
C TYR A 10 -1.66 19.47 -1.56
N ASN A 11 -1.92 19.57 -0.24
CA ASN A 11 -1.61 18.48 0.69
C ASN A 11 -2.49 17.26 0.43
N LYS A 12 -3.78 17.47 0.14
CA LYS A 12 -4.74 16.39 -0.16
C LYS A 12 -4.39 15.69 -1.47
N VAL A 13 -4.04 16.46 -2.51
CA VAL A 13 -3.52 15.90 -3.77
C VAL A 13 -2.21 15.14 -3.54
N GLY A 14 -1.26 15.75 -2.85
CA GLY A 14 0.01 15.10 -2.51
C GLY A 14 -0.16 13.83 -1.68
N TYR A 15 -1.17 13.75 -0.80
CA TYR A 15 -1.53 12.51 -0.15
C TYR A 15 -2.00 11.47 -1.16
N GLY A 16 -2.90 11.84 -2.07
CA GLY A 16 -3.41 10.92 -3.09
C GLY A 16 -2.31 10.28 -3.95
N THR A 17 -1.19 10.97 -4.17
CA THR A 17 -0.04 10.39 -4.92
C THR A 17 0.57 9.16 -4.21
N GLY A 18 0.34 8.96 -2.92
CA GLY A 18 0.74 7.73 -2.22
C GLY A 18 0.03 6.48 -2.76
N ASP A 19 -1.25 6.61 -3.12
CA ASP A 19 -1.97 5.51 -3.80
C ASP A 19 -1.51 5.32 -5.26
N LEU A 20 -1.04 6.37 -5.93
CA LEU A 20 -0.37 6.20 -7.22
C LEU A 20 0.85 5.30 -7.04
N ALA A 21 1.72 5.62 -6.08
CA ALA A 21 2.90 4.80 -5.79
C ALA A 21 2.53 3.35 -5.41
N GLY A 22 1.59 3.16 -4.49
CA GLY A 22 1.11 1.84 -4.08
C GLY A 22 0.54 1.03 -5.23
N ASN A 23 -0.26 1.65 -6.10
CA ASN A 23 -0.88 0.97 -7.24
C ASN A 23 0.08 0.69 -8.40
N VAL A 24 1.15 1.46 -8.59
CA VAL A 24 2.22 1.09 -9.51
C VAL A 24 2.78 -0.29 -9.17
N VAL A 25 3.04 -0.56 -7.89
CA VAL A 25 3.52 -1.88 -7.43
C VAL A 25 2.40 -2.91 -7.49
N TYR A 26 1.25 -2.63 -6.89
CA TYR A 26 0.17 -3.59 -6.72
C TYR A 26 -0.48 -3.99 -8.05
N ALA A 27 -0.83 -3.03 -8.90
CA ALA A 27 -1.47 -3.32 -10.19
C ALA A 27 -0.50 -4.04 -11.15
N PHE A 28 0.78 -3.67 -11.13
CA PHE A 28 1.80 -4.36 -11.93
C PHE A 28 1.98 -5.81 -11.46
N LEU A 29 2.18 -6.02 -10.16
CA LEU A 29 2.37 -7.35 -9.60
C LEU A 29 1.13 -8.24 -9.82
N SER A 30 -0.05 -7.77 -9.42
CA SER A 30 -1.28 -8.57 -9.48
C SER A 30 -1.71 -8.94 -10.89
N SER A 31 -1.50 -8.03 -11.86
CA SER A 31 -1.93 -8.26 -13.25
C SER A 31 -0.90 -9.06 -14.07
N PHE A 32 0.39 -8.94 -13.78
CA PHE A 32 1.42 -9.45 -14.68
C PHE A 32 2.34 -10.51 -14.09
N VAL A 33 2.38 -10.72 -12.77
CA VAL A 33 3.28 -11.72 -12.17
C VAL A 33 2.97 -13.13 -12.66
N MET A 34 1.70 -13.51 -12.73
CA MET A 34 1.30 -14.82 -13.25
C MET A 34 1.70 -14.97 -14.72
N LEU A 35 1.43 -13.95 -15.55
CA LEU A 35 1.81 -13.94 -16.97
C LEU A 35 3.33 -14.11 -17.14
N TYR A 36 4.12 -13.36 -16.37
CA TYR A 36 5.59 -13.47 -16.40
C TYR A 36 6.07 -14.86 -16.01
N LEU A 37 5.58 -15.40 -14.89
CA LEU A 37 6.03 -16.70 -14.38
C LEU A 37 5.67 -17.85 -15.28
N THR A 38 4.50 -17.82 -15.90
CA THR A 38 4.02 -18.92 -16.75
C THR A 38 4.56 -18.82 -18.17
N ASN A 39 4.50 -17.65 -18.79
CA ASN A 39 4.82 -17.49 -20.21
C ASN A 39 6.31 -17.19 -20.45
N THR A 40 6.99 -16.53 -19.51
CA THR A 40 8.40 -16.16 -19.68
C THR A 40 9.34 -17.12 -18.94
N VAL A 41 9.07 -17.42 -17.68
CA VAL A 41 9.92 -18.32 -16.87
C VAL A 41 9.56 -19.80 -17.11
N GLY A 42 8.33 -20.09 -17.54
CA GLY A 42 7.84 -21.44 -17.83
C GLY A 42 7.57 -22.25 -16.56
N LEU A 43 7.05 -21.63 -15.52
CA LEU A 43 6.59 -22.30 -14.29
C LEU A 43 5.15 -22.78 -14.44
N ASN A 44 4.81 -23.84 -13.69
CA ASN A 44 3.44 -24.37 -13.69
C ASN A 44 2.48 -23.40 -13.00
N PRO A 45 1.40 -22.94 -13.67
CA PRO A 45 0.46 -21.96 -13.12
C PRO A 45 -0.27 -22.46 -11.88
N GLY A 46 -0.54 -23.75 -11.76
CA GLY A 46 -1.19 -24.34 -10.57
C GLY A 46 -0.30 -24.21 -9.33
N VAL A 47 1.00 -24.51 -9.47
CA VAL A 47 1.95 -24.37 -8.37
C VAL A 47 2.11 -22.90 -7.99
N VAL A 48 2.27 -22.01 -8.97
CA VAL A 48 2.36 -20.57 -8.73
C VAL A 48 1.12 -20.03 -8.01
N GLY A 49 -0.08 -20.41 -8.46
CA GLY A 49 -1.34 -20.02 -7.82
C GLY A 49 -1.43 -20.48 -6.36
N THR A 50 -1.00 -21.73 -6.07
CA THR A 50 -0.94 -22.24 -4.69
C THR A 50 0.04 -21.44 -3.83
N LEU A 51 1.22 -21.09 -4.34
CA LEU A 51 2.20 -20.28 -3.62
C LEU A 51 1.67 -18.87 -3.31
N ILE A 52 0.98 -18.25 -4.27
CA ILE A 52 0.29 -16.96 -4.07
C ILE A 52 -0.77 -17.09 -2.97
N MET A 53 -1.58 -18.14 -3.00
CA MET A 53 -2.63 -18.37 -1.99
C MET A 53 -2.02 -18.55 -0.59
N VAL A 54 -0.97 -19.35 -0.47
CA VAL A 54 -0.27 -19.53 0.82
C VAL A 54 0.34 -18.24 1.31
N SER A 55 0.96 -17.44 0.40
CA SER A 55 1.49 -16.13 0.77
C SER A 55 0.42 -15.19 1.34
N LYS A 56 -0.80 -15.22 0.81
CA LYS A 56 -1.91 -14.39 1.29
C LYS A 56 -2.36 -14.71 2.73
N LEU A 57 -2.09 -15.90 3.23
CA LEU A 57 -2.36 -16.23 4.65
C LEU A 57 -1.45 -15.43 5.60
N PHE A 58 -0.25 -15.07 5.17
CA PHE A 58 0.66 -14.25 5.96
C PHE A 58 0.23 -12.78 6.03
N ASP A 59 -0.49 -12.26 5.03
CA ASP A 59 -0.93 -10.87 4.98
C ASP A 59 -1.78 -10.52 6.22
N GLY A 60 -2.76 -11.36 6.58
CA GLY A 60 -3.62 -11.10 7.73
C GLY A 60 -2.90 -11.04 9.08
N VAL A 61 -1.86 -11.87 9.27
CA VAL A 61 -1.04 -11.84 10.49
C VAL A 61 -0.17 -10.59 10.50
N SER A 62 0.40 -10.25 9.35
CA SER A 62 1.26 -9.06 9.19
C SER A 62 0.50 -7.75 9.42
N ASP A 63 -0.77 -7.66 9.00
CA ASP A 63 -1.61 -6.48 9.20
C ASP A 63 -1.73 -6.11 10.69
N MET A 64 -2.01 -7.08 11.55
CA MET A 64 -2.12 -6.86 13.00
C MET A 64 -0.77 -6.45 13.61
N PHE A 65 0.31 -7.07 13.16
CA PHE A 65 1.66 -6.80 13.64
C PHE A 65 2.11 -5.38 13.28
N PHE A 66 2.02 -5.00 12.01
CA PHE A 66 2.45 -3.67 11.57
C PHE A 66 1.55 -2.55 12.09
N GLY A 67 0.24 -2.77 12.21
CA GLY A 67 -0.67 -1.80 12.84
C GLY A 67 -0.20 -1.44 14.25
N THR A 68 0.11 -2.43 15.07
CA THR A 68 0.61 -2.21 16.43
C THR A 68 1.98 -1.54 16.45
N LEU A 69 2.86 -1.89 15.51
CA LEU A 69 4.21 -1.34 15.44
C LEU A 69 4.21 0.16 15.07
N ILE A 70 3.37 0.53 14.10
CA ILE A 70 3.20 1.92 13.65
C ILE A 70 2.67 2.80 14.79
N ASP A 71 1.67 2.33 15.54
CA ASP A 71 1.09 3.08 16.67
C ASP A 71 2.11 3.34 17.77
N LYS A 72 3.04 2.41 18.01
CA LYS A 72 4.10 2.53 19.01
C LYS A 72 5.32 3.32 18.55
N THR A 73 5.41 3.62 17.26
CA THR A 73 6.57 4.31 16.68
C THR A 73 6.65 5.75 17.16
N LYS A 74 7.84 6.15 17.60
CA LYS A 74 8.18 7.53 17.97
C LYS A 74 9.35 7.99 17.10
N SER A 75 9.11 8.92 16.19
CA SER A 75 10.12 9.44 15.27
C SER A 75 9.97 10.93 15.07
N ARG A 76 11.08 11.60 14.68
CA ARG A 76 11.08 13.03 14.29
C ARG A 76 10.22 13.31 13.05
N LEU A 77 9.99 12.31 12.21
CA LEU A 77 9.13 12.41 11.03
C LEU A 77 7.64 12.17 11.34
N GLY A 78 7.30 11.69 12.53
CA GLY A 78 5.96 11.24 12.91
C GLY A 78 5.88 9.73 13.12
N LYS A 79 4.67 9.18 13.19
CA LYS A 79 4.42 7.74 13.44
C LYS A 79 4.37 6.93 12.14
N ALA A 80 3.62 7.42 11.14
CA ALA A 80 3.37 6.70 9.88
C ALA A 80 4.41 7.00 8.80
N ARG A 81 4.86 8.25 8.68
CA ARG A 81 5.74 8.71 7.60
C ARG A 81 7.05 7.92 7.46
N PRO A 82 7.79 7.57 8.56
CA PRO A 82 9.01 6.78 8.43
C PRO A 82 8.74 5.39 7.87
N TRP A 83 7.62 4.76 8.26
CA TRP A 83 7.23 3.46 7.73
C TRP A 83 6.94 3.51 6.24
N MET A 84 6.21 4.53 5.78
CA MET A 84 5.97 4.73 4.34
C MET A 84 7.28 4.87 3.57
N LEU A 85 8.25 5.62 4.10
CA LEU A 85 9.51 5.86 3.42
C LEU A 85 10.39 4.61 3.35
N TYR A 86 10.62 3.97 4.49
CA TYR A 86 11.54 2.82 4.57
C TYR A 86 10.93 1.54 4.01
N ALA A 87 9.66 1.27 4.28
CA ALA A 87 9.00 0.09 3.75
C ALA A 87 8.91 0.12 2.22
N TYR A 88 8.74 1.31 1.62
CA TYR A 88 8.67 1.42 0.17
C TYR A 88 10.00 1.09 -0.54
N ILE A 89 11.14 1.31 0.11
CA ILE A 89 12.44 0.85 -0.39
C ILE A 89 12.43 -0.68 -0.50
N GLY A 90 11.93 -1.35 0.53
CA GLY A 90 11.76 -2.80 0.51
C GLY A 90 10.78 -3.26 -0.58
N CYS A 91 9.66 -2.54 -0.78
CA CYS A 91 8.73 -2.79 -1.89
C CYS A 91 9.43 -2.73 -3.25
N ALA A 92 10.24 -1.69 -3.48
CA ALA A 92 10.95 -1.48 -4.74
C ALA A 92 11.94 -2.63 -5.03
N VAL A 93 12.74 -3.01 -4.03
CA VAL A 93 13.71 -4.10 -4.17
C VAL A 93 13.02 -5.44 -4.41
N THR A 94 12.01 -5.76 -3.63
CA THR A 94 11.29 -7.04 -3.75
C THR A 94 10.40 -7.10 -4.99
N LEU A 95 9.89 -5.96 -5.48
CA LEU A 95 9.21 -5.90 -6.78
C LEU A 95 10.16 -6.32 -7.90
N VAL A 96 11.35 -5.74 -7.94
CA VAL A 96 12.36 -6.11 -8.94
C VAL A 96 12.75 -7.58 -8.79
N ALA A 97 12.91 -8.09 -7.57
CA ALA A 97 13.25 -9.49 -7.32
C ALA A 97 12.19 -10.46 -7.85
N ASN A 98 10.90 -10.11 -7.81
CA ASN A 98 9.80 -10.92 -8.38
C ASN A 98 9.91 -11.08 -9.89
N PHE A 99 10.45 -10.09 -10.61
CA PHE A 99 10.63 -10.10 -12.07
C PHE A 99 12.08 -10.32 -12.50
N ALA A 100 12.96 -10.66 -11.57
CA ALA A 100 14.39 -10.94 -11.81
C ALA A 100 14.78 -12.34 -11.35
N ILE A 101 13.96 -13.35 -11.66
CA ILE A 101 14.25 -14.74 -11.32
C ILE A 101 15.42 -15.23 -12.19
N PRO A 102 16.52 -15.73 -11.61
CA PRO A 102 17.64 -16.21 -12.40
C PRO A 102 17.27 -17.46 -13.21
N GLU A 103 17.54 -17.43 -14.51
CA GLU A 103 17.25 -18.54 -15.43
C GLU A 103 18.17 -19.75 -15.17
N SER A 104 19.33 -19.53 -14.57
CA SER A 104 20.30 -20.59 -14.21
C SER A 104 19.83 -21.49 -13.07
N LEU A 105 18.81 -21.09 -12.32
CA LEU A 105 18.28 -21.87 -11.21
C LEU A 105 17.38 -23.01 -11.70
N GLY A 106 17.45 -24.16 -11.04
CA GLY A 106 16.48 -25.24 -11.25
C GLY A 106 15.06 -24.82 -10.86
N LYS A 107 14.05 -25.48 -11.44
CA LYS A 107 12.62 -25.11 -11.25
C LYS A 107 12.21 -24.97 -9.78
N THR A 108 12.65 -25.90 -8.93
CA THR A 108 12.36 -25.85 -7.48
C THR A 108 12.91 -24.57 -6.83
N ALA A 109 14.13 -24.18 -7.17
CA ALA A 109 14.76 -22.97 -6.66
C ALA A 109 14.09 -21.70 -7.20
N GLN A 110 13.58 -21.72 -8.45
CA GLN A 110 12.79 -20.62 -9.01
C GLN A 110 11.45 -20.43 -8.28
N TYR A 111 10.76 -21.52 -7.92
CA TYR A 111 9.55 -21.45 -7.08
C TYR A 111 9.85 -20.90 -5.69
N ALA A 112 10.93 -21.35 -5.05
CA ALA A 112 11.33 -20.87 -3.73
C ALA A 112 11.72 -19.37 -3.76
N TRP A 113 12.47 -18.94 -4.79
CA TRP A 113 12.80 -17.53 -5.02
C TRP A 113 11.55 -16.67 -5.16
N PHE A 114 10.63 -17.08 -6.04
CA PHE A 114 9.37 -16.38 -6.24
C PHE A 114 8.57 -16.29 -4.94
N PHE A 115 8.37 -17.41 -4.24
CA PHE A 115 7.61 -17.45 -2.99
C PHE A 115 8.17 -16.50 -1.95
N LEU A 116 9.49 -16.50 -1.77
CA LEU A 116 10.18 -15.63 -0.82
C LEU A 116 10.02 -14.16 -1.21
N ALA A 117 10.33 -13.81 -2.47
CA ALA A 117 10.25 -12.43 -2.95
C ALA A 117 8.81 -11.90 -2.92
N TYR A 118 7.83 -12.73 -3.30
CA TYR A 118 6.41 -12.37 -3.32
C TYR A 118 5.86 -12.18 -1.89
N THR A 119 6.20 -13.08 -0.97
CA THR A 119 5.76 -12.99 0.43
C THR A 119 6.39 -11.79 1.12
N LEU A 120 7.68 -11.54 0.94
CA LEU A 120 8.35 -10.35 1.47
C LEU A 120 7.74 -9.06 0.93
N LEU A 121 7.44 -9.02 -0.37
CA LEU A 121 6.80 -7.85 -0.96
C LEU A 121 5.44 -7.60 -0.34
N ASN A 122 4.53 -8.57 -0.37
CA ASN A 122 3.14 -8.38 0.07
C ASN A 122 3.03 -8.33 1.59
N ALA A 123 3.44 -9.40 2.29
CA ALA A 123 3.19 -9.56 3.72
C ALA A 123 4.08 -8.66 4.61
N VAL A 124 5.21 -8.15 4.12
CA VAL A 124 6.09 -7.33 4.93
C VAL A 124 6.08 -5.88 4.45
N PHE A 125 6.66 -5.61 3.30
CA PHE A 125 6.93 -4.25 2.87
C PHE A 125 5.69 -3.50 2.39
N PHE A 126 4.87 -4.13 1.56
CA PHE A 126 3.65 -3.50 1.05
C PHE A 126 2.62 -3.31 2.16
N THR A 127 2.41 -4.32 3.03
CA THR A 127 1.55 -4.23 4.20
C THR A 127 2.00 -3.10 5.14
N ALA A 128 3.29 -3.03 5.49
CA ALA A 128 3.80 -1.97 6.35
C ALA A 128 3.58 -0.57 5.75
N ASN A 129 3.85 -0.41 4.44
CA ASN A 129 3.63 0.85 3.74
C ASN A 129 2.14 1.22 3.67
N ASN A 130 1.28 0.27 3.32
CA ASN A 130 -0.16 0.51 3.12
C ASN A 130 -0.87 0.85 4.44
N ILE A 131 -0.56 0.15 5.54
CA ILE A 131 -1.13 0.44 6.86
C ILE A 131 -0.65 1.81 7.35
N ALA A 132 0.64 2.13 7.19
CA ALA A 132 1.17 3.45 7.55
C ALA A 132 0.48 4.56 6.74
N TYR A 133 0.31 4.36 5.44
CA TYR A 133 -0.37 5.29 4.56
C TYR A 133 -1.86 5.48 4.95
N ALA A 134 -2.58 4.40 5.25
CA ALA A 134 -3.96 4.48 5.72
C ALA A 134 -4.08 5.20 7.07
N SER A 135 -3.16 4.93 7.99
CA SER A 135 -3.11 5.58 9.32
C SER A 135 -2.80 7.07 9.23
N LEU A 136 -2.06 7.51 8.21
CA LEU A 136 -1.65 8.90 8.03
C LEU A 136 -2.85 9.86 7.98
N VAL A 137 -4.00 9.45 7.42
CA VAL A 137 -5.23 10.25 7.41
C VAL A 137 -5.66 10.66 8.81
N THR A 138 -5.57 9.72 9.77
CA THR A 138 -6.00 9.96 11.15
C THR A 138 -5.00 10.82 11.91
N PHE A 139 -3.73 10.80 11.51
CA PHE A 139 -2.66 11.59 12.12
C PHE A 139 -2.54 13.01 11.56
N CYS A 140 -3.13 13.32 10.40
CA CYS A 140 -2.97 14.61 9.74
C CYS A 140 -4.14 15.57 9.94
N THR A 141 -5.35 15.07 10.18
CA THR A 141 -6.54 15.93 10.35
C THR A 141 -7.58 15.30 11.27
N LYS A 142 -8.27 16.16 12.02
CA LYS A 142 -9.47 15.83 12.81
C LYS A 142 -10.77 16.15 12.06
N ASN A 143 -10.68 16.89 10.95
CA ASN A 143 -11.83 17.32 10.18
C ASN A 143 -12.35 16.16 9.31
N SER A 144 -13.61 15.78 9.54
CA SER A 144 -14.26 14.68 8.83
C SER A 144 -14.38 14.91 7.33
N LYS A 145 -14.64 16.15 6.89
CA LYS A 145 -14.72 16.50 5.47
C LYS A 145 -13.37 16.32 4.78
N GLU A 146 -12.28 16.77 5.42
CA GLU A 146 -10.94 16.60 4.87
C GLU A 146 -10.54 15.13 4.73
N ARG A 147 -10.94 14.26 5.68
CA ARG A 147 -10.72 12.81 5.58
C ARG A 147 -11.44 12.20 4.39
N VAL A 148 -12.69 12.61 4.14
CA VAL A 148 -13.46 12.16 2.97
C VAL A 148 -12.82 12.62 1.67
N GLU A 149 -12.39 13.89 1.60
CA GLU A 149 -11.71 14.44 0.43
C GLU A 149 -10.38 13.69 0.16
N MET A 150 -9.58 13.42 1.20
CA MET A 150 -8.35 12.61 1.08
C MET A 150 -8.66 11.22 0.54
N GLY A 151 -9.71 10.56 1.04
CA GLY A 151 -10.19 9.28 0.53
C GLY A 151 -10.59 9.34 -0.94
N SER A 152 -11.28 10.40 -1.36
CA SER A 152 -11.67 10.59 -2.76
C SER A 152 -10.45 10.72 -3.67
N PHE A 153 -9.44 11.50 -3.30
CA PHE A 153 -8.19 11.59 -4.05
C PHE A 153 -7.47 10.24 -4.14
N ARG A 154 -7.46 9.46 -3.06
CA ARG A 154 -6.92 8.09 -3.06
C ARG A 154 -7.56 7.25 -4.17
N PHE A 155 -8.88 7.17 -4.20
CA PHE A 155 -9.60 6.35 -5.18
C PHE A 155 -9.34 6.80 -6.62
N ILE A 156 -9.32 8.11 -6.86
CA ILE A 156 -9.04 8.66 -8.19
C ILE A 156 -7.63 8.23 -8.65
N PHE A 157 -6.61 8.45 -7.82
CA PHE A 157 -5.23 8.08 -8.17
C PHE A 157 -5.05 6.57 -8.31
N ALA A 158 -5.65 5.78 -7.41
CA ALA A 158 -5.59 4.32 -7.47
C ALA A 158 -6.19 3.79 -8.78
N PHE A 159 -7.38 4.27 -9.14
CA PHE A 159 -8.09 3.84 -10.35
C PHE A 159 -7.34 4.24 -11.62
N LEU A 160 -6.94 5.51 -11.72
CA LEU A 160 -6.19 6.00 -12.88
C LEU A 160 -4.87 5.26 -13.06
N THR A 161 -4.12 5.05 -11.97
CA THR A 161 -2.85 4.32 -12.02
C THR A 161 -3.05 2.87 -12.47
N SER A 162 -4.05 2.19 -11.94
CA SER A 162 -4.35 0.81 -12.34
C SER A 162 -4.68 0.70 -13.81
N LEU A 163 -5.49 1.63 -14.34
CA LEU A 163 -5.82 1.66 -15.78
C LEU A 163 -4.57 1.90 -16.64
N ILE A 164 -3.74 2.87 -16.27
CA ILE A 164 -2.51 3.20 -16.99
C ILE A 164 -1.58 1.99 -17.00
N ILE A 165 -1.26 1.43 -15.83
CA ILE A 165 -0.33 0.30 -15.70
C ILE A 165 -0.81 -0.90 -16.53
N GLN A 166 -2.08 -1.25 -16.44
CA GLN A 166 -2.63 -2.39 -17.20
C GLN A 166 -2.61 -2.15 -18.70
N SER A 167 -2.80 -0.91 -19.16
CA SER A 167 -2.84 -0.57 -20.59
C SER A 167 -1.47 -0.52 -21.24
N ILE A 168 -0.43 -0.01 -20.54
CA ILE A 168 0.87 0.29 -21.15
C ILE A 168 1.94 -0.79 -20.92
N THR A 169 1.83 -1.59 -19.85
CA THR A 169 2.90 -2.50 -19.42
C THR A 169 3.31 -3.49 -20.51
N VAL A 170 2.35 -4.15 -21.16
CA VAL A 170 2.66 -5.15 -22.20
C VAL A 170 3.35 -4.50 -23.40
N GLN A 171 2.97 -3.27 -23.74
CA GLN A 171 3.62 -2.52 -24.83
C GLN A 171 5.06 -2.18 -24.45
N PHE A 172 5.31 -1.72 -23.23
CA PHE A 172 6.68 -1.44 -22.73
C PHE A 172 7.56 -2.69 -22.74
N VAL A 173 7.02 -3.83 -22.31
CA VAL A 173 7.76 -5.10 -22.35
C VAL A 173 8.10 -5.49 -23.79
N ARG A 174 7.17 -5.32 -24.75
CA ARG A 174 7.43 -5.58 -26.17
C ARG A 174 8.48 -4.64 -26.74
N MET A 175 8.40 -3.35 -26.45
CA MET A 175 9.37 -2.34 -26.90
C MET A 175 10.76 -2.58 -26.31
N ALA A 176 10.86 -3.13 -25.12
CA ALA A 176 12.12 -3.51 -24.47
C ALA A 176 12.70 -4.84 -24.97
N GLY A 177 12.13 -5.42 -26.05
CA GLY A 177 12.63 -6.64 -26.69
C GLY A 177 12.00 -7.95 -26.18
N GLY A 178 11.05 -7.91 -25.24
CA GLY A 178 10.40 -9.09 -24.67
C GLY A 178 11.32 -9.93 -23.77
N GLY A 179 10.81 -11.06 -23.27
CA GLY A 179 11.58 -11.98 -22.43
C GLY A 179 11.84 -11.47 -20.98
N ALA A 180 12.58 -12.24 -20.21
CA ALA A 180 12.81 -11.97 -18.79
C ALA A 180 13.54 -10.63 -18.52
N ALA A 181 14.48 -10.26 -19.39
CA ALA A 181 15.22 -9.00 -19.27
C ALA A 181 14.31 -7.78 -19.41
N ALA A 182 13.35 -7.82 -20.35
CA ALA A 182 12.38 -6.74 -20.55
C ALA A 182 11.45 -6.57 -19.35
N TRP A 183 10.94 -7.67 -18.79
CA TRP A 183 10.11 -7.64 -17.58
C TRP A 183 10.87 -7.05 -16.38
N ARG A 184 12.13 -7.44 -16.21
CA ARG A 184 13.01 -6.87 -15.17
C ARG A 184 13.24 -5.38 -15.35
N THR A 185 13.48 -4.92 -16.59
CA THR A 185 13.66 -3.49 -16.89
C THR A 185 12.40 -2.69 -16.57
N VAL A 186 11.22 -3.17 -16.95
CA VAL A 186 9.94 -2.52 -16.63
C VAL A 186 9.71 -2.49 -15.11
N ALA A 187 10.03 -3.57 -14.41
CA ALA A 187 9.93 -3.63 -12.95
C ALA A 187 10.84 -2.59 -12.27
N ILE A 188 12.07 -2.40 -12.76
CA ILE A 188 13.00 -1.38 -12.26
C ILE A 188 12.43 0.03 -12.50
N ILE A 189 11.92 0.31 -13.69
CA ILE A 189 11.33 1.63 -14.02
C ILE A 189 10.16 1.93 -13.08
N TYR A 190 9.26 0.96 -12.88
CA TYR A 190 8.12 1.13 -11.99
C TYR A 190 8.53 1.25 -10.52
N ALA A 191 9.55 0.52 -10.08
CA ALA A 191 10.12 0.65 -8.74
C ALA A 191 10.68 2.06 -8.48
N VAL A 192 11.41 2.61 -9.44
CA VAL A 192 11.99 3.98 -9.35
C VAL A 192 10.88 5.04 -9.36
N ILE A 193 9.93 4.95 -10.28
CA ILE A 193 8.77 5.86 -10.33
C ILE A 193 8.02 5.83 -9.00
N GLY A 194 7.72 4.65 -8.51
CA GLY A 194 7.02 4.48 -7.25
C GLY A 194 7.79 5.05 -6.05
N LEU A 195 9.11 4.86 -5.97
CA LEU A 195 9.96 5.46 -4.93
C LEU A 195 9.89 6.99 -4.94
N ILE A 196 9.99 7.61 -6.11
CA ILE A 196 9.92 9.06 -6.26
C ILE A 196 8.55 9.57 -5.80
N VAL A 197 7.48 8.97 -6.31
CA VAL A 197 6.10 9.38 -6.03
C VAL A 197 5.73 9.14 -4.56
N ASN A 198 6.13 8.01 -3.97
CA ASN A 198 5.92 7.74 -2.55
C ASN A 198 6.66 8.76 -1.68
N THR A 199 7.88 9.13 -2.05
CA THR A 199 8.65 10.15 -1.34
C THR A 199 7.94 11.51 -1.39
N ILE A 200 7.41 11.90 -2.55
CA ILE A 200 6.60 13.13 -2.69
C ILE A 200 5.39 13.08 -1.76
N SER A 201 4.67 11.96 -1.72
CA SER A 201 3.51 11.79 -0.84
C SER A 201 3.88 11.95 0.64
N VAL A 202 4.95 11.31 1.08
CA VAL A 202 5.44 11.37 2.48
C VAL A 202 5.76 12.80 2.91
N PHE A 203 6.35 13.60 2.03
CA PHE A 203 6.73 14.98 2.35
C PHE A 203 5.63 16.02 2.10
N SER A 204 4.56 15.66 1.37
CA SER A 204 3.43 16.54 1.10
C SER A 204 2.57 16.82 2.32
N ILE A 205 2.61 15.97 3.33
CA ILE A 205 1.78 16.06 4.54
C ILE A 205 2.66 15.99 5.79
N LYS A 206 2.26 16.74 6.82
CA LYS A 206 2.83 16.66 8.16
C LYS A 206 1.80 16.08 9.12
N GLU A 207 2.25 15.19 10.00
CA GLU A 207 1.44 14.69 11.09
C GLU A 207 1.25 15.78 12.16
N LEU A 208 0.10 15.77 12.82
CA LEU A 208 -0.20 16.67 13.93
C LEU A 208 0.65 16.31 15.16
N PRO A 209 0.99 17.30 16.01
CA PRO A 209 1.66 17.04 17.27
C PRO A 209 0.91 16.02 18.13
N GLU A 210 1.66 15.19 18.88
CA GLU A 210 1.07 14.10 19.67
C GLU A 210 0.10 14.63 20.74
N GLU A 211 0.32 15.84 21.26
CA GLU A 211 -0.55 16.51 22.21
C GLU A 211 -1.94 16.82 21.60
N GLU A 212 -1.96 17.32 20.36
CA GLU A 212 -3.23 17.55 19.66
C GLU A 212 -3.96 16.24 19.35
N LEU A 213 -3.24 15.18 19.02
CA LEU A 213 -3.83 13.87 18.74
C LEU A 213 -4.48 13.25 19.99
N LYS A 214 -3.84 13.36 21.17
CA LYS A 214 -4.36 12.86 22.45
C LYS A 214 -5.60 13.63 22.90
N ALA A 215 -5.56 14.96 22.90
CA ALA A 215 -6.69 15.80 23.25
C ALA A 215 -7.95 15.52 22.40
N GLY A 216 -7.77 15.09 21.15
CA GLY A 216 -8.89 14.68 20.30
C GLY A 216 -9.46 13.30 20.63
N ARG A 217 -8.64 12.36 21.11
CA ARG A 217 -9.11 11.04 21.55
C ARG A 217 -9.92 11.14 22.84
N GLU A 218 -9.42 11.88 23.82
CA GLU A 218 -10.11 12.10 25.10
C GLU A 218 -11.49 12.76 24.90
N GLN A 219 -11.59 13.81 24.05
CA GLN A 219 -12.87 14.42 23.72
C GLN A 219 -13.83 13.49 23.00
N THR A 220 -13.33 12.55 22.20
CA THR A 220 -14.16 11.57 21.50
C THR A 220 -14.62 10.46 22.45
N GLU A 221 -13.76 10.00 23.36
CA GLU A 221 -14.09 9.02 24.39
C GLU A 221 -15.08 9.59 25.41
N GLU A 222 -14.92 10.84 25.87
CA GLU A 222 -15.92 11.52 26.71
C GLU A 222 -17.27 11.68 26.02
N LYS A 223 -17.28 12.02 24.72
CA LYS A 223 -18.52 12.30 23.99
C LYS A 223 -19.29 11.03 23.58
N TYR A 224 -18.61 9.93 23.36
CA TYR A 224 -19.19 8.68 22.83
C TYR A 224 -19.02 7.47 23.74
N GLY A 225 -18.14 7.50 24.73
CA GLY A 225 -17.81 6.37 25.58
C GLY A 225 -19.01 5.74 26.31
N CYS A 226 -19.96 6.55 26.73
CA CYS A 226 -21.18 6.09 27.37
C CYS A 226 -22.31 5.70 26.38
N LEU A 227 -22.34 6.33 25.19
CA LEU A 227 -23.40 6.13 24.21
C LEU A 227 -23.19 4.90 23.31
N LEU A 228 -21.95 4.45 23.14
CA LEU A 228 -21.64 3.29 22.29
C LEU A 228 -22.17 1.97 22.88
N TYR A 229 -22.26 1.89 24.21
CA TYR A 229 -22.75 0.69 24.90
C TYR A 229 -24.25 0.72 25.21
N THR A 230 -24.91 1.89 25.09
CA THR A 230 -26.31 2.05 25.46
C THR A 230 -27.23 2.42 24.29
N SER A 231 -26.70 2.70 23.10
CA SER A 231 -27.53 2.98 21.92
C SER A 231 -27.92 1.66 21.25
N PRO A 232 -29.23 1.29 21.22
CA PRO A 232 -29.68 0.14 20.47
C PRO A 232 -29.34 0.32 18.99
N SER A 233 -28.88 -0.75 18.36
CA SER A 233 -28.57 -0.80 16.93
C SER A 233 -29.77 -0.30 16.12
N PRO A 234 -29.59 0.39 14.98
CA PRO A 234 -30.69 0.73 14.08
C PRO A 234 -31.56 -0.47 13.68
N ARG A 235 -31.04 -1.70 13.78
CA ARG A 235 -31.77 -2.94 13.55
C ARG A 235 -32.76 -3.28 14.68
N ASP A 236 -32.49 -2.82 15.91
CA ASP A 236 -33.35 -3.13 17.06
C ASP A 236 -34.57 -2.20 17.12
N ARG A 237 -34.60 -1.11 16.34
CA ARG A 237 -35.74 -0.18 16.23
C ARG A 237 -36.83 -0.66 15.27
N SER A 238 -36.57 -1.67 14.47
CA SER A 238 -37.53 -2.19 13.47
C SER A 238 -38.42 -3.33 13.97
N VAL A 239 -38.34 -3.70 15.24
CA VAL A 239 -39.05 -4.84 15.84
C VAL A 239 -40.01 -4.45 16.98
N SER A 240 -40.29 -3.16 17.14
CA SER A 240 -41.32 -2.67 18.10
C SER A 240 -42.45 -1.97 17.39
#